data_236a658fe0f09ff18dfb8990af5f4bce
#
_entry.id   236a658fe0f09ff18dfb8990af5f4bce
#
_cell.length_a   1.000
_cell.length_b   1.000
_cell.length_c   1.000
_cell.angle_alpha   90.00
_cell.angle_beta   90.00
_cell.angle_gamma   90.00
#
_symmetry.space_group_name_H-M   'P 1'
#
loop_
_entity.id
_entity.type
_entity.pdbx_description
1 polymer ?
#
loop_
_entity_poly.entity_id
_entity_poly.type
_entity_poly.pdbx_seq_one_letter_code
_entity_poly.pdbx_strand_id
1 'polypeptide(L)'
;ETAYVLRTTKSDLFDNYALIKPMLNQVKRLNVVVTDVDEFTEEDFARYQNVLSSLSEEVERLYAEGKSPQLNLLTDRMVLDKMNNCNAGWENITLAPDGKFYVCPAFYHSPKIDGTETSIGEQCEKGFSIGDLQSGLDIKNPQLYRLDHATLCRHCDAYQCKRCVGLNRKTTCEVNTPSHEQCVTAHLERNASRVLLNNIRKHGSFLPETGEIKEIEYLDPFEIREQW
;
A
#
# COMPACT_ATOMS: atom_id res chain seq x y z
N GLU A 1 20.33 10.72 -4.45
CA GLU A 1 19.36 10.12 -5.40
C GLU A 1 17.98 10.71 -5.13
N THR A 2 17.30 11.17 -6.18
CA THR A 2 15.98 11.81 -6.03
C THR A 2 14.88 10.79 -6.27
N ALA A 3 13.98 10.66 -5.32
CA ALA A 3 12.73 9.91 -5.48
C ALA A 3 11.61 10.90 -5.82
N TYR A 4 10.80 10.54 -6.79
CA TYR A 4 9.62 11.33 -7.18
C TYR A 4 8.36 10.64 -6.64
N VAL A 5 7.37 11.44 -6.26
CA VAL A 5 6.08 10.98 -5.81
C VAL A 5 5.00 11.56 -6.71
N LEU A 6 4.29 10.69 -7.41
CA LEU A 6 3.09 11.01 -8.17
C LEU A 6 1.86 10.64 -7.34
N ARG A 7 1.07 11.63 -6.97
CA ARG A 7 -0.25 11.42 -6.35
C ARG A 7 -1.31 11.53 -7.44
N THR A 8 -2.19 10.56 -7.52
CA THR A 8 -3.19 10.47 -8.60
C THR A 8 -4.46 9.83 -8.07
N THR A 9 -5.58 10.10 -8.71
CA THR A 9 -6.82 9.33 -8.54
C THR A 9 -6.80 8.08 -9.43
N LYS A 10 -7.71 7.13 -9.18
CA LYS A 10 -7.87 5.96 -10.06
C LYS A 10 -8.22 6.36 -11.49
N SER A 11 -9.11 7.34 -11.67
CA SER A 11 -9.51 7.81 -13.00
C SER A 11 -8.32 8.40 -13.75
N ASP A 12 -7.58 9.33 -13.12
CA ASP A 12 -6.42 9.94 -13.74
C ASP A 12 -5.32 8.90 -14.07
N LEU A 13 -5.12 7.92 -13.19
CA LEU A 13 -4.17 6.84 -13.43
C LEU A 13 -4.59 6.02 -14.65
N PHE A 14 -5.84 5.58 -14.70
CA PHE A 14 -6.35 4.71 -15.77
C PHE A 14 -6.35 5.40 -17.13
N ASP A 15 -6.61 6.70 -17.16
CA ASP A 15 -6.67 7.46 -18.41
C ASP A 15 -5.27 7.93 -18.87
N ASN A 16 -4.32 8.11 -17.96
CA ASN A 16 -3.03 8.76 -18.22
C ASN A 16 -1.80 7.93 -17.89
N TYR A 17 -1.92 6.64 -17.52
CA TYR A 17 -0.75 5.82 -17.14
C TYR A 17 0.35 5.78 -18.21
N ALA A 18 0.01 5.99 -19.48
CA ALA A 18 0.99 6.05 -20.56
C ALA A 18 2.03 7.16 -20.36
N LEU A 19 1.69 8.25 -19.63
CA LEU A 19 2.61 9.33 -19.30
C LEU A 19 3.66 8.92 -18.26
N ILE A 20 3.43 7.85 -17.52
CA ILE A 20 4.38 7.30 -16.54
C ILE A 20 5.57 6.65 -17.27
N LYS A 21 5.35 6.01 -18.42
CA LYS A 21 6.39 5.30 -19.17
C LYS A 21 7.62 6.18 -19.51
N PRO A 22 7.49 7.36 -20.11
CA PRO A 22 8.64 8.21 -20.36
C PRO A 22 9.30 8.72 -19.08
N MET A 23 8.56 8.89 -17.98
CA MET A 23 9.14 9.28 -16.70
C MET A 23 10.10 8.22 -16.15
N LEU A 24 9.77 6.94 -16.28
CA LEU A 24 10.61 5.82 -15.82
C LEU A 24 11.99 5.81 -16.49
N ASN A 25 12.13 6.39 -17.67
CA ASN A 25 13.41 6.56 -18.36
C ASN A 25 14.30 7.65 -17.76
N GLN A 26 13.71 8.61 -17.04
CA GLN A 26 14.36 9.82 -16.58
C GLN A 26 14.62 9.81 -15.07
N VAL A 27 13.87 8.99 -14.32
CA VAL A 27 13.95 8.99 -12.86
C VAL A 27 14.45 7.62 -12.36
N LYS A 28 15.19 7.65 -11.26
CA LYS A 28 15.69 6.42 -10.65
C LYS A 28 14.64 5.72 -9.82
N ARG A 29 13.78 6.50 -9.15
CA ARG A 29 12.67 5.99 -8.35
C ARG A 29 11.42 6.85 -8.53
N LEU A 30 10.32 6.19 -8.84
CA LEU A 30 8.98 6.79 -8.89
C LEU A 30 8.07 6.04 -7.90
N ASN A 31 7.45 6.79 -7.00
CA ASN A 31 6.40 6.29 -6.12
C ASN A 31 5.05 6.83 -6.63
N VAL A 32 4.19 5.96 -7.10
CA VAL A 32 2.81 6.29 -7.46
C VAL A 32 1.93 6.01 -6.24
N VAL A 33 1.11 6.99 -5.88
CA VAL A 33 0.16 6.91 -4.75
C VAL A 33 -1.23 7.17 -5.28
N VAL A 34 -2.04 6.12 -5.37
CA VAL A 34 -3.46 6.22 -5.70
C VAL A 34 -4.21 6.65 -4.44
N THR A 35 -4.96 7.75 -4.52
CA THR A 35 -5.51 8.42 -3.34
C THR A 35 -6.89 7.94 -2.92
N ASP A 36 -7.56 7.23 -3.81
CA ASP A 36 -8.94 6.75 -3.73
C ASP A 36 -9.05 5.22 -3.92
N VAL A 37 -8.08 4.47 -3.37
CA VAL A 37 -8.07 2.99 -3.43
C VAL A 37 -9.32 2.41 -2.77
N ASP A 38 -9.82 3.05 -1.73
CA ASP A 38 -11.03 2.68 -1.01
C ASP A 38 -12.34 2.81 -1.83
N GLU A 39 -12.26 3.40 -3.02
CA GLU A 39 -13.40 3.56 -3.95
C GLU A 39 -13.32 2.62 -5.17
N PHE A 40 -12.37 1.67 -5.18
CA PHE A 40 -12.24 0.72 -6.30
C PHE A 40 -13.43 -0.23 -6.36
N THR A 41 -13.86 -0.50 -7.58
CA THR A 41 -14.88 -1.50 -7.92
C THR A 41 -14.23 -2.69 -8.62
N GLU A 42 -14.99 -3.76 -8.85
CA GLU A 42 -14.53 -4.93 -9.62
C GLU A 42 -14.01 -4.55 -11.01
N GLU A 43 -14.68 -3.61 -11.69
CA GLU A 43 -14.21 -3.10 -12.98
C GLU A 43 -12.88 -2.35 -12.86
N ASP A 44 -12.70 -1.58 -11.78
CA ASP A 44 -11.46 -0.84 -11.51
C ASP A 44 -10.28 -1.80 -11.28
N PHE A 45 -10.49 -2.94 -10.62
CA PHE A 45 -9.45 -3.94 -10.46
C PHE A 45 -8.95 -4.49 -11.80
N ALA A 46 -9.86 -4.77 -12.73
CA ALA A 46 -9.49 -5.22 -14.08
C ALA A 46 -8.72 -4.12 -14.85
N ARG A 47 -9.16 -2.86 -14.75
CA ARG A 47 -8.44 -1.71 -15.34
C ARG A 47 -7.06 -1.54 -14.70
N TYR A 48 -6.96 -1.65 -13.38
CA TYR A 48 -5.70 -1.55 -12.66
C TYR A 48 -4.71 -2.64 -13.07
N GLN A 49 -5.18 -3.87 -13.22
CA GLN A 49 -4.35 -4.97 -13.72
C GLN A 49 -3.79 -4.69 -15.12
N ASN A 50 -4.58 -4.10 -16.02
CA ASN A 50 -4.10 -3.68 -17.34
C ASN A 50 -3.03 -2.59 -17.25
N VAL A 51 -3.20 -1.61 -16.36
CA VAL A 51 -2.17 -0.58 -16.08
C VAL A 51 -0.88 -1.22 -15.60
N LEU A 52 -0.96 -2.11 -14.61
CA LEU A 52 0.22 -2.82 -14.07
C LEU A 52 0.92 -3.63 -15.17
N SER A 53 0.17 -4.34 -16.01
CA SER A 53 0.74 -5.10 -17.14
C SER A 53 1.48 -4.20 -18.11
N SER A 54 0.86 -3.09 -18.50
CA SER A 54 1.45 -2.13 -19.45
C SER A 54 2.69 -1.41 -18.90
N LEU A 55 2.71 -1.11 -17.61
CA LEU A 55 3.90 -0.55 -16.94
C LEU A 55 4.99 -1.61 -16.76
N SER A 56 4.62 -2.88 -16.54
CA SER A 56 5.56 -4.00 -16.45
C SER A 56 6.35 -4.19 -17.75
N GLU A 57 5.68 -4.10 -18.91
CA GLU A 57 6.33 -4.18 -20.23
C GLU A 57 7.41 -3.09 -20.39
N GLU A 58 7.12 -1.87 -19.96
CA GLU A 58 8.10 -0.77 -20.02
C GLU A 58 9.26 -0.98 -19.04
N VAL A 59 8.98 -1.42 -17.82
CA VAL A 59 10.04 -1.72 -16.85
C VAL A 59 10.91 -2.87 -17.35
N GLU A 60 10.34 -3.95 -17.90
CA GLU A 60 11.07 -5.06 -18.50
C GLU A 60 12.00 -4.57 -19.62
N ARG A 61 11.49 -3.76 -20.55
CA ARG A 61 12.28 -3.16 -21.63
C ARG A 61 13.49 -2.37 -21.09
N LEU A 62 13.26 -1.56 -20.05
CA LEU A 62 14.32 -0.74 -19.45
C LEU A 62 15.38 -1.62 -18.77
N TYR A 63 14.98 -2.70 -18.09
CA TYR A 63 15.93 -3.66 -17.52
C TYR A 63 16.77 -4.36 -18.61
N ALA A 64 16.15 -4.73 -19.72
CA ALA A 64 16.88 -5.32 -20.86
C ALA A 64 17.90 -4.33 -21.49
N GLU A 65 17.64 -3.01 -21.40
CA GLU A 65 18.56 -1.95 -21.83
C GLU A 65 19.63 -1.63 -20.76
N GLY A 66 19.69 -2.34 -19.66
CA GLY A 66 20.64 -2.11 -18.57
C GLY A 66 20.27 -0.96 -17.63
N LYS A 67 19.04 -0.46 -17.72
CA LYS A 67 18.45 0.50 -16.77
C LYS A 67 17.63 -0.29 -15.73
N SER A 68 17.60 0.19 -14.50
CA SER A 68 16.86 -0.48 -13.41
C SER A 68 16.02 0.53 -12.63
N PRO A 69 14.98 1.13 -13.26
CA PRO A 69 14.13 2.08 -12.56
C PRO A 69 13.36 1.36 -11.45
N GLN A 70 13.13 2.08 -10.36
CA GLN A 70 12.30 1.60 -9.26
C GLN A 70 10.91 2.23 -9.37
N LEU A 71 9.89 1.38 -9.46
CA LEU A 71 8.47 1.75 -9.43
C LEU A 71 7.80 0.98 -8.28
N ASN A 72 7.31 1.71 -7.28
CA ASN A 72 6.78 1.07 -6.07
C ASN A 72 5.68 0.03 -6.33
N LEU A 73 4.82 0.25 -7.33
CA LEU A 73 3.74 -0.66 -7.70
C LEU A 73 4.23 -2.03 -8.21
N LEU A 74 5.47 -2.11 -8.71
CA LEU A 74 6.01 -3.31 -9.37
C LEU A 74 7.31 -3.80 -8.76
N THR A 75 8.28 -2.90 -8.55
CA THR A 75 9.64 -3.34 -8.21
C THR A 75 9.87 -3.49 -6.72
N ASP A 76 9.08 -2.84 -5.87
CA ASP A 76 9.29 -2.94 -4.42
C ASP A 76 9.10 -4.38 -3.90
N ARG A 77 8.10 -5.11 -4.42
CA ARG A 77 7.89 -6.51 -4.02
C ARG A 77 9.06 -7.42 -4.40
N MET A 78 9.76 -7.12 -5.50
CA MET A 78 10.86 -7.94 -5.98
C MET A 78 12.10 -7.90 -5.07
N VAL A 79 12.27 -6.81 -4.31
CA VAL A 79 13.44 -6.58 -3.44
C VAL A 79 13.14 -6.79 -1.96
N LEU A 80 11.91 -7.10 -1.59
CA LEU A 80 11.50 -7.31 -0.21
C LEU A 80 11.45 -8.81 0.11
N ASP A 81 12.04 -9.20 1.23
CA ASP A 81 12.04 -10.55 1.80
C ASP A 81 11.00 -10.72 2.93
N LYS A 82 10.41 -9.62 3.39
CA LYS A 82 9.39 -9.58 4.44
C LYS A 82 8.48 -8.38 4.26
N MET A 83 7.35 -8.40 4.97
CA MET A 83 6.38 -7.31 4.97
C MET A 83 7.05 -5.98 5.32
N ASN A 84 6.90 -4.99 4.44
CA ASN A 84 7.31 -3.60 4.66
C ASN A 84 6.27 -2.90 5.57
N ASN A 85 6.18 -3.35 6.81
CA ASN A 85 5.14 -2.92 7.73
C ASN A 85 5.27 -1.44 8.12
N CYS A 86 4.15 -0.75 8.18
CA CYS A 86 4.06 0.56 8.81
C CYS A 86 4.03 0.37 10.33
N ASN A 87 5.10 0.73 11.01
CA ASN A 87 5.23 0.57 12.47
C ASN A 87 4.63 1.76 13.27
N ALA A 88 3.74 2.53 12.65
CA ALA A 88 3.03 3.64 13.29
C ALA A 88 2.16 3.14 14.45
N GLY A 89 2.25 3.82 15.60
CA GLY A 89 1.59 3.45 16.83
C GLY A 89 2.33 2.39 17.66
N TRP A 90 3.40 1.80 17.13
CA TRP A 90 4.27 0.86 17.86
C TRP A 90 5.71 1.38 18.00
N GLU A 91 6.41 1.63 16.90
CA GLU A 91 7.80 2.10 16.91
C GLU A 91 7.92 3.61 16.68
N ASN A 92 6.89 4.22 16.11
CA ASN A 92 6.86 5.64 15.84
C ASN A 92 5.46 6.23 16.08
N ILE A 93 5.45 7.51 16.45
CA ILE A 93 4.26 8.33 16.66
C ILE A 93 4.52 9.73 16.09
N THR A 94 3.47 10.51 15.97
CA THR A 94 3.53 11.89 15.49
C THR A 94 3.12 12.86 16.58
N LEU A 95 3.98 13.83 16.90
CA LEU A 95 3.60 15.03 17.65
C LEU A 95 3.13 16.08 16.62
N ALA A 96 1.89 16.52 16.78
CA ALA A 96 1.29 17.50 15.89
C ALA A 96 1.38 18.93 16.47
N PRO A 97 1.17 19.98 15.64
CA PRO A 97 1.25 21.37 16.07
C PRO A 97 0.25 21.76 17.15
N ASP A 98 -0.82 21.00 17.35
CA ASP A 98 -1.81 21.20 18.43
C ASP A 98 -1.33 20.69 19.82
N GLY A 99 -0.09 20.20 19.91
CA GLY A 99 0.50 19.66 21.12
C GLY A 99 0.04 18.24 21.49
N LYS A 100 -0.68 17.57 20.60
CA LYS A 100 -1.17 16.22 20.80
C LYS A 100 -0.32 15.18 20.05
N PHE A 101 -0.32 13.97 20.60
CA PHE A 101 0.27 12.81 19.94
C PHE A 101 -0.76 12.08 19.11
N TYR A 102 -0.33 11.61 17.93
CA TYR A 102 -1.11 10.82 16.98
C TYR A 102 -0.32 9.58 16.55
N VAL A 103 -1.01 8.53 16.17
CA VAL A 103 -0.38 7.31 15.63
C VAL A 103 0.46 7.61 14.39
N CYS A 104 -0.07 8.42 13.47
CA CYS A 104 0.67 8.93 12.30
C CYS A 104 0.04 10.25 11.82
N PRO A 105 0.70 10.99 10.90
CA PRO A 105 0.18 12.26 10.39
C PRO A 105 -1.22 12.18 9.78
N ALA A 106 -1.60 11.03 9.18
CA ALA A 106 -2.92 10.85 8.59
C ALA A 106 -4.06 11.06 9.60
N PHE A 107 -3.85 10.69 10.86
CA PHE A 107 -4.84 10.88 11.92
C PHE A 107 -5.03 12.35 12.30
N TYR A 108 -3.96 13.14 12.26
CA TYR A 108 -4.04 14.58 12.49
C TYR A 108 -4.75 15.32 11.35
N HIS A 109 -4.47 14.90 10.10
CA HIS A 109 -5.05 15.51 8.90
C HIS A 109 -6.41 14.95 8.50
N SER A 110 -6.92 13.94 9.22
CA SER A 110 -8.28 13.44 8.99
C SER A 110 -9.28 14.57 9.25
N PRO A 111 -10.25 14.79 8.35
CA PRO A 111 -11.28 15.80 8.59
C PRO A 111 -11.97 15.50 9.91
N LYS A 112 -12.11 16.50 10.75
CA LYS A 112 -13.01 16.43 11.90
C LYS A 112 -14.40 16.27 11.31
N ILE A 113 -15.02 15.13 11.51
CA ILE A 113 -16.39 14.92 11.06
C ILE A 113 -17.27 15.76 11.97
N ASP A 114 -17.68 16.93 11.47
CA ASP A 114 -18.77 17.69 12.09
C ASP A 114 -20.01 16.83 11.95
N GLY A 115 -20.61 16.43 13.08
CA GLY A 115 -21.65 15.43 13.29
C GLY A 115 -22.93 15.50 12.44
N THR A 116 -22.83 15.55 11.12
CA THR A 116 -23.97 15.68 10.22
C THR A 116 -24.10 14.59 9.15
N GLU A 117 -23.18 13.62 9.04
CA GLU A 117 -23.34 12.54 8.08
C GLU A 117 -23.18 11.15 8.70
N THR A 118 -24.25 10.38 8.64
CA THR A 118 -24.37 8.98 9.01
C THR A 118 -23.63 8.08 8.00
N SER A 119 -22.35 7.93 8.17
CA SER A 119 -21.56 6.92 7.50
C SER A 119 -20.77 6.10 8.53
N ILE A 120 -20.19 5.00 8.10
CA ILE A 120 -19.32 4.14 8.91
C ILE A 120 -18.31 4.93 9.76
N GLY A 121 -17.99 6.16 9.33
CA GLY A 121 -17.14 7.13 10.05
C GLY A 121 -17.63 7.54 11.44
N GLU A 122 -18.91 7.62 11.69
CA GLU A 122 -19.45 8.08 13.01
C GLU A 122 -19.10 7.12 14.16
N GLN A 123 -18.98 5.83 13.87
CA GLN A 123 -18.61 4.83 14.89
C GLN A 123 -17.11 4.87 15.22
N CYS A 124 -16.29 5.47 14.37
CA CYS A 124 -14.84 5.57 14.53
C CYS A 124 -14.39 6.83 15.29
N GLU A 125 -15.31 7.66 15.74
CA GLU A 125 -15.17 9.10 15.99
C GLU A 125 -14.45 9.53 17.26
N LYS A 126 -14.21 8.71 18.23
CA LYS A 126 -13.68 9.26 19.49
C LYS A 126 -12.17 9.15 19.57
N GLY A 127 -11.50 10.24 19.19
CA GLY A 127 -10.15 10.54 19.66
C GLY A 127 -9.04 9.87 18.85
N PHE A 128 -8.71 10.45 17.70
CA PHE A 128 -7.48 10.06 16.98
C PHE A 128 -6.20 10.42 17.73
N SER A 129 -6.26 11.29 18.76
CA SER A 129 -5.08 11.57 19.60
C SER A 129 -4.83 10.44 20.58
N ILE A 130 -3.56 10.13 20.77
CA ILE A 130 -3.05 9.11 21.69
C ILE A 130 -2.32 9.75 22.86
N GLY A 131 -2.78 10.92 23.30
CA GLY A 131 -2.24 11.70 24.38
C GLY A 131 -1.77 13.09 23.98
N ASP A 132 -1.11 13.79 24.90
CA ASP A 132 -0.59 15.13 24.71
C ASP A 132 0.70 15.38 25.49
N LEU A 133 1.31 16.57 25.31
CA LEU A 133 2.57 16.93 25.96
C LEU A 133 2.45 17.07 27.49
N GLN A 134 1.25 17.21 28.04
CA GLN A 134 1.04 17.37 29.49
C GLN A 134 0.76 16.03 30.17
N SER A 135 -0.15 15.24 29.57
CA SER A 135 -0.61 13.95 30.12
C SER A 135 0.24 12.76 29.67
N GLY A 136 1.09 12.94 28.64
CA GLY A 136 1.89 11.87 28.06
C GLY A 136 1.10 11.02 27.07
N LEU A 137 1.60 9.81 26.79
CA LEU A 137 1.00 8.89 25.84
C LEU A 137 -0.11 8.05 26.50
N ASP A 138 -1.24 7.90 25.79
CA ASP A 138 -2.36 7.03 26.16
C ASP A 138 -2.77 6.17 24.95
N ILE A 139 -1.91 5.23 24.57
CA ILE A 139 -2.20 4.29 23.46
C ILE A 139 -3.00 3.13 24.02
N LYS A 140 -4.25 3.01 23.60
CA LYS A 140 -5.08 1.85 23.93
C LYS A 140 -4.66 0.66 23.05
N ASN A 141 -4.50 -0.52 23.66
CA ASN A 141 -4.21 -1.77 22.96
C ASN A 141 -3.03 -1.65 21.96
N PRO A 142 -1.83 -1.22 22.38
CA PRO A 142 -0.71 -0.95 21.47
C PRO A 142 -0.32 -2.16 20.62
N GLN A 143 -0.61 -3.40 21.07
CA GLN A 143 -0.37 -4.62 20.31
C GLN A 143 -1.12 -4.65 18.96
N LEU A 144 -2.26 -3.97 18.82
CA LEU A 144 -3.03 -3.95 17.57
C LEU A 144 -2.29 -3.23 16.43
N TYR A 145 -1.29 -2.40 16.77
CA TYR A 145 -0.46 -1.73 15.77
C TYR A 145 0.67 -2.63 15.23
N ARG A 146 0.88 -3.79 15.82
CA ARG A 146 1.91 -4.75 15.41
C ARG A 146 1.41 -5.66 14.29
N LEU A 147 2.34 -6.09 13.42
CA LEU A 147 2.03 -7.00 12.31
C LEU A 147 1.57 -8.37 12.82
N ASP A 148 2.17 -8.91 13.86
CA ASP A 148 1.84 -10.22 14.43
C ASP A 148 0.42 -10.31 15.03
N HIS A 149 -0.21 -9.16 15.29
CA HIS A 149 -1.60 -9.05 15.71
C HIS A 149 -2.57 -8.71 14.56
N ALA A 150 -2.09 -8.59 13.33
CA ALA A 150 -2.92 -8.35 12.14
C ALA A 150 -3.30 -9.68 11.49
N THR A 151 -4.49 -10.17 11.78
CA THR A 151 -4.94 -11.53 11.44
C THR A 151 -4.75 -11.88 9.97
N LEU A 152 -5.09 -10.98 9.06
CA LEU A 152 -4.97 -11.19 7.61
C LEU A 152 -3.54 -10.95 7.12
N CYS A 153 -2.86 -9.92 7.65
CA CYS A 153 -1.60 -9.44 7.09
C CYS A 153 -0.37 -10.22 7.58
N ARG A 154 -0.42 -10.85 8.76
CA ARG A 154 0.75 -11.52 9.38
C ARG A 154 1.33 -12.66 8.55
N HIS A 155 0.54 -13.26 7.66
CA HIS A 155 0.95 -14.36 6.78
C HIS A 155 0.93 -13.98 5.29
N CYS A 156 0.55 -12.73 4.98
CA CYS A 156 0.47 -12.22 3.63
C CYS A 156 1.88 -11.98 3.06
N ASP A 157 2.08 -12.33 1.80
CA ASP A 157 3.35 -12.10 1.10
C ASP A 157 3.33 -10.92 0.12
N ALA A 158 2.27 -10.11 0.11
CA ALA A 158 2.24 -8.81 -0.57
C ALA A 158 3.11 -7.79 0.21
N TYR A 159 4.42 -8.03 0.25
CA TYR A 159 5.36 -7.32 1.13
C TYR A 159 5.47 -5.82 0.87
N GLN A 160 5.15 -5.37 -0.35
CA GLN A 160 5.11 -3.95 -0.71
C GLN A 160 3.92 -3.22 -0.09
N CYS A 161 2.86 -3.93 0.29
CA CYS A 161 1.75 -3.38 1.05
C CYS A 161 2.24 -2.96 2.43
N LYS A 162 2.17 -1.68 2.74
CA LYS A 162 2.68 -1.14 4.02
C LYS A 162 1.72 -1.37 5.19
N ARG A 163 0.62 -2.08 4.99
CA ARG A 163 -0.43 -2.24 6.01
C ARG A 163 -0.73 -0.89 6.69
N CYS A 164 -1.22 0.07 5.90
CA CYS A 164 -1.39 1.43 6.36
C CYS A 164 -2.46 1.54 7.45
N VAL A 165 -2.05 1.73 8.71
CA VAL A 165 -2.98 1.83 9.85
C VAL A 165 -3.94 3.01 9.74
N GLY A 166 -3.55 4.11 9.07
CA GLY A 166 -4.42 5.25 8.82
C GLY A 166 -5.51 4.92 7.80
N LEU A 167 -5.16 4.22 6.71
CA LEU A 167 -6.12 3.77 5.72
C LEU A 167 -7.07 2.71 6.31
N ASN A 168 -6.53 1.70 7.01
CA ASN A 168 -7.33 0.71 7.70
C ASN A 168 -8.37 1.39 8.60
N ARG A 169 -7.95 2.31 9.46
CA ARG A 169 -8.86 3.02 10.37
C ARG A 169 -9.93 3.82 9.63
N LYS A 170 -9.57 4.46 8.51
CA LYS A 170 -10.51 5.20 7.66
C LYS A 170 -11.58 4.29 7.06
N THR A 171 -11.19 3.10 6.60
CA THR A 171 -12.04 2.24 5.76
C THR A 171 -12.78 1.15 6.53
N THR A 172 -12.18 0.64 7.62
CA THR A 172 -12.75 -0.48 8.39
C THR A 172 -12.99 -0.16 9.87
N CYS A 173 -12.67 1.06 10.32
CA CYS A 173 -12.64 1.46 11.73
C CYS A 173 -11.65 0.69 12.61
N GLU A 174 -10.85 -0.22 12.04
CA GLU A 174 -9.87 -1.04 12.73
C GLU A 174 -8.45 -0.74 12.23
N VAL A 175 -7.49 -0.61 13.14
CA VAL A 175 -6.10 -0.28 12.77
C VAL A 175 -5.34 -1.46 12.16
N ASN A 176 -5.77 -2.67 12.42
CA ASN A 176 -5.10 -3.92 12.00
C ASN A 176 -5.87 -4.73 10.95
N THR A 177 -6.97 -4.19 10.43
CA THR A 177 -7.80 -4.86 9.41
C THR A 177 -7.84 -3.99 8.16
N PRO A 178 -7.25 -4.43 7.04
CA PRO A 178 -7.32 -3.71 5.78
C PRO A 178 -8.72 -3.84 5.16
N SER A 179 -9.07 -2.92 4.25
CA SER A 179 -10.26 -3.08 3.42
C SER A 179 -10.03 -4.12 2.32
N HIS A 180 -11.13 -4.59 1.72
CA HIS A 180 -11.12 -5.47 0.55
C HIS A 180 -10.28 -4.84 -0.60
N GLU A 181 -10.57 -3.61 -0.96
CA GLU A 181 -9.96 -2.90 -2.07
C GLU A 181 -8.44 -2.75 -1.88
N GLN A 182 -8.01 -2.45 -0.65
CA GLN A 182 -6.59 -2.38 -0.32
C GLN A 182 -5.90 -3.74 -0.46
N CYS A 183 -6.56 -4.82 -0.07
CA CYS A 183 -6.02 -6.17 -0.22
C CYS A 183 -5.93 -6.57 -1.69
N VAL A 184 -6.99 -6.41 -2.46
CA VAL A 184 -7.02 -6.79 -3.88
C VAL A 184 -5.96 -6.03 -4.67
N THR A 185 -5.88 -4.69 -4.52
CA THR A 185 -4.86 -3.90 -5.22
C THR A 185 -3.44 -4.33 -4.86
N ALA A 186 -3.14 -4.59 -3.58
CA ALA A 186 -1.83 -5.06 -3.16
C ALA A 186 -1.49 -6.46 -3.72
N HIS A 187 -2.47 -7.34 -3.86
CA HIS A 187 -2.29 -8.66 -4.45
C HIS A 187 -2.10 -8.59 -5.97
N LEU A 188 -2.80 -7.70 -6.67
CA LEU A 188 -2.57 -7.45 -8.09
C LEU A 188 -1.15 -6.95 -8.35
N GLU A 189 -0.66 -5.99 -7.55
CA GLU A 189 0.72 -5.50 -7.63
C GLU A 189 1.73 -6.62 -7.38
N ARG A 190 1.50 -7.44 -6.37
CA ARG A 190 2.36 -8.58 -6.05
C ARG A 190 2.40 -9.60 -7.19
N ASN A 191 1.25 -9.92 -7.81
CA ASN A 191 1.18 -10.83 -8.94
C ASN A 191 1.88 -10.24 -10.18
N ALA A 192 1.69 -8.95 -10.46
CA ALA A 192 2.39 -8.26 -11.53
C ALA A 192 3.92 -8.25 -11.31
N SER A 193 4.37 -8.03 -10.06
CA SER A 193 5.79 -8.11 -9.68
C SER A 193 6.37 -9.50 -9.93
N ARG A 194 5.62 -10.57 -9.66
CA ARG A 194 6.02 -11.95 -9.93
C ARG A 194 6.26 -12.17 -11.43
N VAL A 195 5.31 -11.75 -12.26
CA VAL A 195 5.42 -11.89 -13.72
C VAL A 195 6.60 -11.08 -14.23
N LEU A 196 6.74 -9.84 -13.78
CA LEU A 196 7.84 -8.96 -14.16
C LEU A 196 9.21 -9.55 -13.77
N LEU A 197 9.36 -10.05 -12.54
CA LEU A 197 10.63 -10.68 -12.09
C LEU A 197 11.01 -11.85 -12.99
N ASN A 198 10.05 -12.71 -13.32
CA ASN A 198 10.29 -13.84 -14.22
C ASN A 198 10.68 -13.38 -15.63
N ASN A 199 10.11 -12.29 -16.11
CA ASN A 199 10.41 -11.76 -17.43
C ASN A 199 11.80 -11.11 -17.48
N ILE A 200 12.14 -10.21 -16.56
CA ILE A 200 13.46 -9.56 -16.55
C ILE A 200 14.61 -10.57 -16.44
N ARG A 201 14.40 -11.69 -15.74
CA ARG A 201 15.38 -12.77 -15.61
C ARG A 201 15.67 -13.52 -16.93
N LYS A 202 14.81 -13.41 -17.94
CA LYS A 202 15.08 -13.92 -19.29
C LYS A 202 16.15 -13.09 -20.02
N HIS A 203 16.35 -11.85 -19.63
CA HIS A 203 17.29 -10.91 -20.24
C HIS A 203 18.66 -10.87 -19.55
N GLY A 204 18.78 -11.45 -18.35
CA GLY A 204 20.03 -11.46 -17.61
C GLY A 204 19.91 -11.89 -16.16
N SER A 205 21.01 -11.88 -15.43
CA SER A 205 21.05 -12.23 -14.01
C SER A 205 20.62 -11.03 -13.15
N PHE A 206 19.32 -10.81 -13.03
CA PHE A 206 18.74 -9.75 -12.20
C PHE A 206 18.25 -10.30 -10.87
N LEU A 207 18.54 -9.57 -9.79
CA LEU A 207 18.10 -9.86 -8.44
C LEU A 207 18.28 -11.36 -8.04
N PRO A 208 19.51 -11.89 -8.12
CA PRO A 208 19.77 -13.32 -7.89
C PRO A 208 19.42 -13.76 -6.46
N GLU A 209 19.52 -12.84 -5.50
CA GLU A 209 19.18 -13.08 -4.08
C GLU A 209 17.65 -13.18 -3.85
N THR A 210 16.86 -12.66 -4.76
CA THR A 210 15.40 -12.66 -4.60
C THR A 210 14.84 -14.05 -4.84
N GLY A 211 14.16 -14.61 -3.85
CA GLY A 211 13.44 -15.87 -3.99
C GLY A 211 12.29 -15.79 -5.00
N GLU A 212 11.66 -16.92 -5.26
CA GLU A 212 10.46 -16.97 -6.06
C GLU A 212 9.31 -16.26 -5.36
N ILE A 213 8.61 -15.38 -6.09
CA ILE A 213 7.34 -14.80 -5.63
C ILE A 213 6.25 -15.78 -6.03
N LYS A 214 5.62 -16.41 -5.05
CA LYS A 214 4.56 -17.39 -5.29
C LYS A 214 3.29 -16.71 -5.80
N GLU A 215 2.51 -17.41 -6.58
CA GLU A 215 1.17 -16.97 -6.94
C GLU A 215 0.22 -17.17 -5.77
N ILE A 216 -0.68 -16.20 -5.56
CA ILE A 216 -1.82 -16.36 -4.66
C ILE A 216 -3.02 -16.75 -5.52
N GLU A 217 -3.69 -17.84 -5.19
CA GLU A 217 -4.86 -18.33 -5.95
C GLU A 217 -6.09 -17.45 -5.75
N TYR A 218 -6.15 -16.70 -4.64
CA TYR A 218 -7.21 -15.76 -4.33
C TYR A 218 -6.66 -14.33 -4.19
N LEU A 219 -7.40 -13.34 -4.62
CA LEU A 219 -7.04 -11.94 -4.47
C LEU A 219 -7.55 -11.36 -3.14
N ASP A 220 -8.68 -11.84 -2.64
CA ASP A 220 -9.27 -11.41 -1.39
C ASP A 220 -9.06 -12.45 -0.28
N PRO A 221 -8.36 -12.11 0.81
CA PRO A 221 -8.22 -13.01 1.95
C PRO A 221 -9.55 -13.36 2.64
N PHE A 222 -10.64 -12.64 2.36
CA PHE A 222 -11.97 -12.97 2.87
C PHE A 222 -12.68 -14.07 2.07
N GLU A 223 -12.25 -14.35 0.84
CA GLU A 223 -12.81 -15.43 0.00
C GLU A 223 -12.42 -16.85 0.46
N ILE A 224 -11.46 -16.96 1.37
CA ILE A 224 -11.07 -18.27 1.96
C ILE A 224 -12.23 -19.03 2.62
N ARG A 225 -13.36 -18.36 2.84
CA ARG A 225 -14.52 -18.94 3.52
C ARG A 225 -15.15 -20.15 2.83
N GLU A 226 -14.89 -20.36 1.55
CA GLU A 226 -15.46 -21.47 0.78
C GLU A 226 -14.62 -22.76 0.84
N GLN A 227 -13.45 -22.73 1.48
CA GLN A 227 -12.51 -23.85 1.54
C GLN A 227 -12.40 -24.54 2.92
N TRP A 228 -13.32 -24.21 3.86
CA TRP A 228 -13.35 -24.82 5.20
C TRP A 228 -14.42 -25.90 5.31
#